data_db43e3a0e3679632d0bb3bc3b0563712
#
_entry.id   db43e3a0e3679632d0bb3bc3b0563712
#
_cell.length_a   1.000
_cell.length_b   1.000
_cell.length_c   1.000
_cell.angle_alpha   90.00
_cell.angle_beta   90.00
_cell.angle_gamma   90.00
#
_symmetry.space_group_name_H-M   'P 1'
#
loop_
_entity.id
_entity.type
_entity.pdbx_description
1 polymer ?
#
loop_
_entity_poly.entity_id
_entity_poly.type
_entity_poly.pdbx_seq_one_letter_code
_entity_poly.pdbx_strand_id
1 'polypeptide(L)'
;MTLNENLYQLSATKAASLIGKKEISPVELVDALLDRIAEYDSKLQSFATVTGDIARKQAKDAEREILATGPKSPMHGVPYGLKDIIDTAGTPTEAGSKVYEGRVPEKDAHVVRLFNAAGAIMIGKTVTTEFAGGHPSKSVNPWSAAHTPAGSSSGSGVAVAARFIPAALGTQTVGSVLRPAAYNGVIGFKPSFGRIGRTGVIPMSWSCDHVGILVRTVRDAALVLNTLAGYDADDDGSINQTPPDFTAKLENSSNPPKVGFIKTYFLDESEEVTKHDMQRVAELIANAGATVEEVDLGIDFAAGYDAHRVVQQAEMAEWHQPLYEATPDL
;
A
#
# COMPACT_ATOMS: atom_id res chain seq x y z
N MET A 1 11.84 23.73 18.25
CA MET A 1 11.09 22.48 18.03
C MET A 1 12.09 21.36 18.24
N THR A 2 11.93 20.59 19.28
CA THR A 2 12.79 19.41 19.50
C THR A 2 12.48 18.38 18.42
N LEU A 3 13.48 17.74 17.84
CA LEU A 3 13.40 16.75 16.76
C LEU A 3 12.39 15.62 17.09
N ASN A 4 12.17 15.29 18.35
CA ASN A 4 11.27 14.23 18.82
C ASN A 4 9.77 14.51 18.62
N GLU A 5 9.31 15.75 18.58
CA GLU A 5 7.86 16.06 18.54
C GLU A 5 7.21 15.81 17.16
N ASN A 6 7.97 15.51 16.11
CA ASN A 6 7.45 15.40 14.75
C ASN A 6 7.94 14.20 13.93
N LEU A 7 8.53 13.18 14.54
CA LEU A 7 9.07 12.02 13.81
C LEU A 7 7.99 11.30 12.99
N TYR A 8 6.77 11.21 13.48
CA TYR A 8 5.62 10.61 12.76
C TYR A 8 5.23 11.38 11.49
N GLN A 9 5.70 12.62 11.32
CA GLN A 9 5.43 13.40 10.11
C GLN A 9 6.36 13.06 8.95
N LEU A 10 7.48 12.38 9.23
CA LEU A 10 8.47 12.06 8.22
C LEU A 10 7.88 11.16 7.12
N SER A 11 8.15 11.49 5.86
CA SER A 11 7.95 10.58 4.74
C SER A 11 8.97 9.45 4.80
N ALA A 12 8.73 8.34 4.10
CA ALA A 12 9.66 7.22 4.06
C ALA A 12 11.05 7.65 3.55
N THR A 13 11.09 8.45 2.50
CA THR A 13 12.35 8.98 1.93
C THR A 13 13.08 9.91 2.90
N LYS A 14 12.35 10.77 3.62
CA LYS A 14 12.96 11.66 4.59
C LYS A 14 13.49 10.89 5.80
N ALA A 15 12.73 9.92 6.31
CA ALA A 15 13.16 9.01 7.37
C ALA A 15 14.43 8.25 6.94
N ALA A 16 14.43 7.63 5.75
CA ALA A 16 15.60 6.94 5.19
C ALA A 16 16.84 7.83 5.14
N SER A 17 16.68 9.08 4.68
CA SER A 17 17.78 10.04 4.62
C SER A 17 18.35 10.40 6.00
N LEU A 18 17.49 10.66 6.99
CA LEU A 18 17.89 11.02 8.34
C LEU A 18 18.56 9.84 9.07
N ILE A 19 17.99 8.65 8.94
CA ILE A 19 18.55 7.40 9.48
C ILE A 19 19.92 7.13 8.85
N GLY A 20 20.04 7.21 7.53
CA GLY A 20 21.31 6.98 6.83
C GLY A 20 22.40 7.97 7.22
N LYS A 21 22.05 9.20 7.58
CA LYS A 21 22.95 10.22 8.11
C LYS A 21 23.20 10.10 9.62
N LYS A 22 22.51 9.17 10.29
CA LYS A 22 22.56 8.99 11.75
C LYS A 22 22.05 10.23 12.51
N GLU A 23 21.17 11.01 11.90
CA GLU A 23 20.54 12.19 12.51
C GLU A 23 19.32 11.80 13.38
N ILE A 24 18.71 10.65 13.10
CA ILE A 24 17.68 10.00 13.94
C ILE A 24 17.96 8.51 14.05
N SER A 25 17.52 7.89 15.15
CA SER A 25 17.57 6.46 15.33
C SER A 25 16.33 5.79 14.74
N PRO A 26 16.44 4.58 14.13
CA PRO A 26 15.29 3.73 13.86
C PRO A 26 14.44 3.44 15.10
N VAL A 27 15.07 3.35 16.29
CA VAL A 27 14.37 3.10 17.56
C VAL A 27 13.49 4.29 17.94
N GLU A 28 14.02 5.51 17.89
CA GLU A 28 13.26 6.74 18.16
C GLU A 28 12.06 6.88 17.22
N LEU A 29 12.26 6.58 15.93
CA LEU A 29 11.19 6.64 14.94
C LEU A 29 10.10 5.61 15.21
N VAL A 30 10.47 4.34 15.47
CA VAL A 30 9.53 3.26 15.76
C VAL A 30 8.73 3.55 17.03
N ASP A 31 9.39 4.01 18.11
CA ASP A 31 8.70 4.34 19.37
C ASP A 31 7.71 5.50 19.16
N ALA A 32 8.09 6.57 18.45
CA ALA A 32 7.19 7.68 18.16
C ALA A 32 5.95 7.26 17.33
N LEU A 33 6.11 6.29 16.41
CA LEU A 33 4.99 5.75 15.63
C LEU A 33 4.10 4.85 16.49
N LEU A 34 4.68 3.97 17.33
CA LEU A 34 3.92 3.09 18.22
C LEU A 34 3.15 3.88 19.27
N ASP A 35 3.72 4.94 19.83
CA ASP A 35 3.03 5.85 20.76
C ASP A 35 1.83 6.51 20.09
N ARG A 36 2.01 6.97 18.85
CA ARG A 36 0.91 7.57 18.08
C ARG A 36 -0.19 6.54 17.75
N ILE A 37 0.17 5.30 17.42
CA ILE A 37 -0.79 4.21 17.21
C ILE A 37 -1.57 3.95 18.50
N ALA A 38 -0.90 3.85 19.64
CA ALA A 38 -1.52 3.62 20.94
C ALA A 38 -2.51 4.74 21.33
N GLU A 39 -2.21 5.98 20.95
CA GLU A 39 -3.08 7.15 21.26
C GLU A 39 -4.34 7.20 20.39
N TYR A 40 -4.23 6.85 19.09
CA TYR A 40 -5.30 7.16 18.13
C TYR A 40 -5.94 5.94 17.46
N ASP A 41 -5.26 4.78 17.33
CA ASP A 41 -5.77 3.69 16.51
C ASP A 41 -6.99 2.98 17.10
N SER A 42 -7.23 3.09 18.39
CA SER A 42 -8.48 2.62 19.01
C SER A 42 -9.73 3.24 18.37
N LYS A 43 -9.62 4.48 17.83
CA LYS A 43 -10.68 5.20 17.13
C LYS A 43 -10.69 4.95 15.63
N LEU A 44 -9.51 4.73 15.03
CA LEU A 44 -9.36 4.60 13.58
C LEU A 44 -9.36 3.15 13.10
N GLN A 45 -9.02 2.21 13.98
CA GLN A 45 -9.03 0.77 13.72
C GLN A 45 -8.30 0.39 12.42
N SER A 46 -7.13 0.96 12.22
CA SER A 46 -6.35 0.73 11.01
C SER A 46 -5.49 -0.53 11.06
N PHE A 47 -5.16 -1.02 12.26
CA PHE A 47 -4.40 -2.25 12.42
C PHE A 47 -5.29 -3.43 12.85
N ALA A 48 -5.08 -4.58 12.21
CA ALA A 48 -5.56 -5.88 12.69
C ALA A 48 -4.63 -6.39 13.82
N THR A 49 -3.32 -6.25 13.62
CA THR A 49 -2.29 -6.65 14.59
C THR A 49 -1.16 -5.62 14.58
N VAL A 50 -0.81 -5.07 15.74
CA VAL A 50 0.39 -4.25 15.93
C VAL A 50 1.51 -5.14 16.47
N THR A 51 2.67 -5.14 15.79
CA THR A 51 3.82 -6.01 16.14
C THR A 51 4.91 -5.21 16.91
N GLY A 52 4.50 -4.45 17.93
CA GLY A 52 5.36 -3.47 18.59
C GLY A 52 6.68 -4.04 19.13
N ASP A 53 6.66 -5.22 19.78
CA ASP A 53 7.88 -5.84 20.32
C ASP A 53 8.83 -6.30 19.20
N ILE A 54 8.27 -6.88 18.12
CA ILE A 54 9.03 -7.27 16.93
C ILE A 54 9.63 -6.02 16.28
N ALA A 55 8.85 -4.96 16.10
CA ALA A 55 9.30 -3.71 15.52
C ALA A 55 10.44 -3.06 16.33
N ARG A 56 10.32 -3.01 17.65
CA ARG A 56 11.40 -2.49 18.53
C ARG A 56 12.66 -3.33 18.45
N LYS A 57 12.52 -4.67 18.37
CA LYS A 57 13.68 -5.55 18.20
C LYS A 57 14.35 -5.28 16.84
N GLN A 58 13.59 -5.25 15.76
CA GLN A 58 14.10 -4.94 14.41
C GLN A 58 14.76 -3.56 14.37
N ALA A 59 14.18 -2.55 15.04
CA ALA A 59 14.74 -1.21 15.11
C ALA A 59 16.11 -1.17 15.80
N LYS A 60 16.27 -1.88 16.93
CA LYS A 60 17.55 -1.99 17.64
C LYS A 60 18.59 -2.73 16.81
N ASP A 61 18.21 -3.77 16.10
CA ASP A 61 19.10 -4.51 15.21
C ASP A 61 19.53 -3.64 14.04
N ALA A 62 18.61 -2.91 13.40
CA ALA A 62 18.91 -1.95 12.33
C ALA A 62 19.80 -0.82 12.79
N GLU A 63 19.55 -0.22 13.96
CA GLU A 63 20.41 0.82 14.52
C GLU A 63 21.84 0.34 14.70
N ARG A 64 22.01 -0.84 15.34
CA ARG A 64 23.34 -1.44 15.55
C ARG A 64 24.07 -1.67 14.22
N GLU A 65 23.38 -2.23 13.21
CA GLU A 65 23.98 -2.47 11.89
C GLU A 65 24.36 -1.17 11.19
N ILE A 66 23.47 -0.16 11.19
CA ILE A 66 23.71 1.13 10.55
C ILE A 66 24.85 1.88 11.21
N LEU A 67 24.96 1.82 12.53
CA LEU A 67 26.08 2.46 13.25
C LEU A 67 27.41 1.80 12.91
N ALA A 68 27.43 0.47 12.74
CA ALA A 68 28.64 -0.30 12.47
C ALA A 68 29.10 -0.19 11.00
N THR A 69 28.21 -0.31 10.02
CA THR A 69 28.56 -0.49 8.61
C THR A 69 27.85 0.48 7.66
N GLY A 70 26.95 1.32 8.16
CA GLY A 70 26.05 2.12 7.34
C GLY A 70 24.80 1.33 6.91
N PRO A 71 23.84 2.01 6.27
CA PRO A 71 22.61 1.36 5.81
C PRO A 71 22.88 0.39 4.66
N LYS A 72 22.32 -0.84 4.72
CA LYS A 72 22.44 -1.85 3.65
C LYS A 72 21.51 -1.59 2.46
N SER A 73 20.50 -0.77 2.65
CA SER A 73 19.57 -0.32 1.60
C SER A 73 18.97 1.04 1.98
N PRO A 74 18.32 1.74 1.03
CA PRO A 74 17.56 2.95 1.36
C PRO A 74 16.36 2.71 2.30
N MET A 75 15.83 1.49 2.40
CA MET A 75 14.76 1.14 3.34
C MET A 75 15.26 0.64 4.70
N HIS A 76 16.58 0.57 4.93
CA HIS A 76 17.14 0.08 6.21
C HIS A 76 16.72 0.98 7.38
N GLY A 77 15.98 0.41 8.33
CA GLY A 77 15.46 1.12 9.49
C GLY A 77 14.15 1.88 9.24
N VAL A 78 13.59 1.85 8.02
CA VAL A 78 12.34 2.55 7.69
C VAL A 78 11.13 1.69 8.05
N PRO A 79 10.16 2.22 8.84
CA PRO A 79 8.96 1.48 9.22
C PRO A 79 7.94 1.35 8.08
N TYR A 80 7.22 0.21 8.06
CA TYR A 80 6.13 -0.05 7.10
C TYR A 80 5.02 -0.91 7.72
N GLY A 81 3.85 -0.95 7.04
CA GLY A 81 2.73 -1.83 7.38
C GLY A 81 2.31 -2.71 6.22
N LEU A 82 1.67 -3.83 6.51
CA LEU A 82 1.24 -4.84 5.54
C LEU A 82 -0.27 -5.09 5.65
N LYS A 83 -0.97 -5.05 4.52
CA LYS A 83 -2.37 -5.50 4.48
C LYS A 83 -2.49 -6.95 4.96
N ASP A 84 -3.52 -7.23 5.73
CA ASP A 84 -3.71 -8.51 6.44
C ASP A 84 -4.15 -9.68 5.54
N ILE A 85 -3.72 -9.68 4.30
CA ILE A 85 -3.74 -10.81 3.35
C ILE A 85 -2.34 -11.13 2.82
N ILE A 86 -1.31 -10.44 3.34
CA ILE A 86 0.09 -10.66 2.98
C ILE A 86 0.72 -11.52 4.08
N ASP A 87 1.01 -12.75 3.79
CA ASP A 87 1.53 -13.72 4.74
C ASP A 87 2.85 -13.27 5.35
N THR A 88 2.91 -13.35 6.67
CA THR A 88 4.08 -12.97 7.45
C THR A 88 4.33 -14.05 8.48
N ALA A 89 5.49 -14.71 8.41
CA ALA A 89 5.84 -15.83 9.28
C ALA A 89 5.74 -15.44 10.76
N GLY A 90 5.04 -16.27 11.53
CA GLY A 90 4.88 -16.05 12.97
C GLY A 90 4.00 -14.86 13.37
N THR A 91 3.32 -14.20 12.39
CA THR A 91 2.41 -13.08 12.66
C THR A 91 1.01 -13.42 12.14
N PRO A 92 -0.06 -13.20 12.92
CA PRO A 92 -1.43 -13.46 12.46
C PRO A 92 -1.70 -12.80 11.10
N THR A 93 -2.30 -13.56 10.20
CA THR A 93 -2.74 -13.11 8.87
C THR A 93 -4.09 -13.75 8.59
N GLU A 94 -5.14 -13.02 8.94
CA GLU A 94 -6.50 -13.54 9.08
C GLU A 94 -7.45 -13.11 7.96
N ALA A 95 -6.94 -12.32 6.99
CA ALA A 95 -7.70 -11.83 5.84
C ALA A 95 -9.02 -11.11 6.17
N GLY A 96 -9.15 -10.58 7.40
CA GLY A 96 -10.38 -9.96 7.88
C GLY A 96 -11.55 -10.92 7.98
N SER A 97 -11.33 -12.23 8.04
CA SER A 97 -12.35 -13.29 8.03
C SER A 97 -12.28 -14.18 9.26
N LYS A 98 -13.44 -14.55 9.76
CA LYS A 98 -13.55 -15.56 10.84
C LYS A 98 -13.06 -16.93 10.39
N VAL A 99 -13.12 -17.23 9.11
CA VAL A 99 -12.61 -18.51 8.54
C VAL A 99 -11.11 -18.66 8.80
N TYR A 100 -10.38 -17.54 8.86
CA TYR A 100 -8.94 -17.52 9.12
C TYR A 100 -8.57 -17.02 10.53
N GLU A 101 -9.54 -16.95 11.45
CA GLU A 101 -9.26 -16.55 12.82
C GLU A 101 -8.18 -17.44 13.46
N GLY A 102 -7.14 -16.83 14.01
CA GLY A 102 -5.99 -17.53 14.59
C GLY A 102 -4.99 -18.08 13.56
N ARG A 103 -5.16 -17.84 12.26
CA ARG A 103 -4.23 -18.30 11.24
C ARG A 103 -2.89 -17.55 11.35
N VAL A 104 -1.81 -18.30 11.55
CA VAL A 104 -0.43 -17.78 11.58
C VAL A 104 0.38 -18.47 10.48
N PRO A 105 0.84 -17.76 9.45
CA PRO A 105 1.66 -18.33 8.38
C PRO A 105 3.01 -18.82 8.91
N GLU A 106 3.53 -19.91 8.31
CA GLU A 106 4.88 -20.42 8.58
C GLU A 106 5.95 -19.77 7.71
N LYS A 107 5.55 -19.15 6.59
CA LYS A 107 6.44 -18.55 5.59
C LYS A 107 6.07 -17.11 5.32
N ASP A 108 7.10 -16.30 5.06
CA ASP A 108 6.94 -14.94 4.59
C ASP A 108 6.53 -14.90 3.12
N ALA A 109 5.61 -14.00 2.78
CA ALA A 109 5.35 -13.62 1.40
C ALA A 109 6.62 -13.05 0.73
N HIS A 110 6.68 -13.10 -0.60
CA HIS A 110 7.83 -12.57 -1.37
C HIS A 110 8.19 -11.13 -0.98
N VAL A 111 7.21 -10.25 -0.91
CA VAL A 111 7.41 -8.83 -0.54
C VAL A 111 7.93 -8.66 0.89
N VAL A 112 7.57 -9.56 1.81
CA VAL A 112 8.07 -9.55 3.19
C VAL A 112 9.53 -9.95 3.23
N ARG A 113 9.92 -11.01 2.48
CA ARG A 113 11.33 -11.40 2.33
C ARG A 113 12.19 -10.26 1.78
N LEU A 114 11.69 -9.51 0.79
CA LEU A 114 12.40 -8.36 0.21
C LEU A 114 12.56 -7.22 1.21
N PHE A 115 11.53 -6.88 1.98
CA PHE A 115 11.64 -5.88 3.03
C PHE A 115 12.59 -6.29 4.15
N ASN A 116 12.54 -7.56 4.58
CA ASN A 116 13.47 -8.11 5.57
C ASN A 116 14.92 -8.04 5.07
N ALA A 117 15.17 -8.41 3.82
CA ALA A 117 16.49 -8.29 3.20
C ALA A 117 16.96 -6.82 3.13
N ALA A 118 16.05 -5.89 2.87
CA ALA A 118 16.35 -4.46 2.87
C ALA A 118 16.55 -3.87 4.27
N GLY A 119 16.17 -4.58 5.33
CA GLY A 119 16.26 -4.12 6.72
C GLY A 119 15.15 -3.15 7.12
N ALA A 120 14.03 -3.16 6.40
CA ALA A 120 12.85 -2.38 6.77
C ALA A 120 12.16 -2.98 8.01
N ILE A 121 11.38 -2.18 8.73
CA ILE A 121 10.82 -2.54 10.04
C ILE A 121 9.30 -2.66 9.93
N MET A 122 8.76 -3.86 10.20
CA MET A 122 7.33 -4.08 10.19
C MET A 122 6.66 -3.60 11.48
N ILE A 123 5.74 -2.62 11.36
CA ILE A 123 4.95 -2.11 12.49
C ILE A 123 3.72 -2.97 12.77
N GLY A 124 3.15 -3.60 11.72
CA GLY A 124 1.99 -4.45 11.91
C GLY A 124 1.24 -4.78 10.64
N LYS A 125 0.15 -5.54 10.85
CA LYS A 125 -0.80 -5.95 9.82
C LYS A 125 -1.96 -4.95 9.80
N THR A 126 -2.23 -4.35 8.65
CA THR A 126 -3.30 -3.36 8.49
C THR A 126 -4.60 -4.02 8.06
N VAL A 127 -5.71 -3.49 8.55
CA VAL A 127 -7.05 -4.03 8.29
C VAL A 127 -7.35 -4.10 6.80
N THR A 128 -7.92 -5.21 6.39
CA THR A 128 -8.50 -5.44 5.07
C THR A 128 -10.01 -5.61 5.17
N THR A 129 -10.74 -5.45 4.07
CA THR A 129 -12.07 -6.06 3.96
C THR A 129 -11.92 -7.58 3.88
N GLU A 130 -12.93 -8.34 4.25
CA GLU A 130 -12.89 -9.80 4.25
C GLU A 130 -12.44 -10.34 2.89
N PHE A 131 -11.35 -11.12 2.87
CA PHE A 131 -10.70 -11.66 1.67
C PHE A 131 -10.51 -10.65 0.53
N ALA A 132 -10.27 -9.39 0.87
CA ALA A 132 -10.23 -8.27 -0.07
C ALA A 132 -11.57 -8.01 -0.83
N GLY A 133 -12.66 -8.62 -0.39
CA GLY A 133 -13.99 -8.53 -1.00
C GLY A 133 -14.72 -7.21 -0.77
N GLY A 134 -16.03 -7.21 -1.03
CA GLY A 134 -16.85 -6.00 -1.07
C GLY A 134 -17.38 -5.49 0.27
N HIS A 135 -17.35 -6.29 1.35
CA HIS A 135 -17.89 -5.89 2.64
C HIS A 135 -17.06 -4.78 3.29
N PRO A 136 -17.69 -3.74 3.88
CA PRO A 136 -16.96 -2.69 4.60
C PRO A 136 -16.12 -3.24 5.75
N SER A 137 -14.91 -2.73 5.90
CA SER A 137 -14.06 -3.05 7.05
C SER A 137 -14.43 -2.21 8.28
N LYS A 138 -13.84 -2.56 9.43
CA LYS A 138 -13.99 -1.78 10.67
C LYS A 138 -13.24 -0.45 10.69
N SER A 139 -12.33 -0.21 9.73
CA SER A 139 -11.51 0.99 9.70
C SER A 139 -12.34 2.25 9.47
N VAL A 140 -11.95 3.33 10.15
CA VAL A 140 -12.64 4.63 10.12
C VAL A 140 -11.81 5.65 9.35
N ASN A 141 -12.46 6.45 8.50
CA ASN A 141 -11.79 7.50 7.74
C ASN A 141 -11.27 8.59 8.71
N PRO A 142 -9.96 8.91 8.71
CA PRO A 142 -9.37 9.85 9.66
C PRO A 142 -9.82 11.30 9.46
N TRP A 143 -10.39 11.64 8.30
CA TRP A 143 -10.90 12.98 8.00
C TRP A 143 -12.36 13.16 8.45
N SER A 144 -13.16 12.09 8.38
CA SER A 144 -14.57 12.12 8.76
C SER A 144 -15.09 10.72 9.07
N ALA A 145 -15.50 10.49 10.30
CA ALA A 145 -16.11 9.22 10.70
C ALA A 145 -17.45 8.92 10.01
N ALA A 146 -18.07 9.93 9.37
CA ALA A 146 -19.30 9.75 8.58
C ALA A 146 -19.03 9.18 7.17
N HIS A 147 -17.79 9.10 6.76
CA HIS A 147 -17.40 8.61 5.43
C HIS A 147 -16.56 7.33 5.54
N THR A 148 -16.72 6.46 4.56
CA THR A 148 -15.89 5.26 4.46
C THR A 148 -14.42 5.61 4.17
N PRO A 149 -13.44 4.85 4.68
CA PRO A 149 -12.06 4.95 4.23
C PRO A 149 -11.83 4.23 2.89
N ALA A 150 -12.90 3.72 2.27
CA ALA A 150 -12.87 2.77 1.15
C ALA A 150 -12.11 1.48 1.48
N GLY A 151 -11.93 0.64 0.45
CA GLY A 151 -11.28 -0.68 0.60
C GLY A 151 -10.84 -1.24 -0.78
N SER A 152 -10.27 -2.41 -0.74
CA SER A 152 -10.15 -3.35 0.39
C SER A 152 -8.93 -3.09 1.29
N SER A 153 -7.92 -2.32 0.89
CA SER A 153 -6.76 -1.95 1.72
C SER A 153 -7.08 -0.78 2.67
N SER A 154 -8.20 -0.89 3.40
CA SER A 154 -8.77 0.17 4.25
C SER A 154 -7.77 0.64 5.31
N GLY A 155 -7.28 -0.27 6.13
CA GLY A 155 -6.33 0.04 7.20
C GLY A 155 -5.02 0.60 6.68
N SER A 156 -4.54 0.14 5.49
CA SER A 156 -3.32 0.69 4.88
C SER A 156 -3.48 2.17 4.52
N GLY A 157 -4.62 2.54 3.92
CA GLY A 157 -4.95 3.93 3.62
C GLY A 157 -5.04 4.80 4.87
N VAL A 158 -5.78 4.34 5.87
CA VAL A 158 -5.97 5.02 7.15
C VAL A 158 -4.65 5.19 7.90
N ALA A 159 -3.84 4.13 8.02
CA ALA A 159 -2.58 4.16 8.76
C ALA A 159 -1.57 5.16 8.17
N VAL A 160 -1.49 5.25 6.84
CA VAL A 160 -0.62 6.22 6.15
C VAL A 160 -1.15 7.65 6.31
N ALA A 161 -2.47 7.85 6.16
CA ALA A 161 -3.12 9.16 6.33
C ALA A 161 -3.01 9.68 7.77
N ALA A 162 -3.22 8.82 8.76
CA ALA A 162 -3.09 9.12 10.18
C ALA A 162 -1.63 9.30 10.63
N ARG A 163 -0.66 9.06 9.74
CA ARG A 163 0.78 9.11 10.01
C ARG A 163 1.21 8.12 11.10
N PHE A 164 0.60 6.95 11.12
CA PHE A 164 1.03 5.83 11.96
C PHE A 164 2.23 5.11 11.35
N ILE A 165 2.36 5.16 10.03
CA ILE A 165 3.46 4.60 9.26
C ILE A 165 3.73 5.47 8.03
N PRO A 166 4.98 5.55 7.56
CA PRO A 166 5.31 6.32 6.35
C PRO A 166 4.93 5.60 5.05
N ALA A 167 4.85 4.27 5.07
CA ALA A 167 4.53 3.43 3.92
C ALA A 167 3.70 2.22 4.34
N ALA A 168 2.77 1.79 3.48
CA ALA A 168 2.03 0.54 3.63
C ALA A 168 1.93 -0.20 2.30
N LEU A 169 1.84 -1.54 2.37
CA LEU A 169 1.41 -2.34 1.23
C LEU A 169 -0.09 -2.63 1.32
N GLY A 170 -0.71 -2.59 0.17
CA GLY A 170 -2.06 -3.07 -0.08
C GLY A 170 -2.08 -4.01 -1.27
N THR A 171 -3.26 -4.46 -1.66
CA THR A 171 -3.48 -5.21 -2.89
C THR A 171 -4.61 -4.61 -3.68
N GLN A 172 -4.59 -4.78 -4.99
CA GLN A 172 -5.64 -4.29 -5.87
C GLN A 172 -5.94 -5.29 -6.98
N THR A 173 -7.20 -5.66 -7.04
CA THR A 173 -7.82 -6.41 -8.14
C THR A 173 -8.56 -5.43 -9.06
N VAL A 174 -9.40 -4.56 -8.49
CA VAL A 174 -10.16 -3.51 -9.19
C VAL A 174 -9.63 -2.12 -8.84
N GLY A 175 -9.80 -1.69 -7.59
CA GLY A 175 -9.47 -0.35 -7.11
C GLY A 175 -8.88 -0.31 -5.70
N SER A 176 -8.53 -1.47 -5.13
CA SER A 176 -8.31 -1.63 -3.69
C SER A 176 -7.01 -1.03 -3.12
N VAL A 177 -6.19 -0.37 -3.93
CA VAL A 177 -5.07 0.50 -3.52
C VAL A 177 -5.42 1.96 -3.81
N LEU A 178 -5.89 2.23 -5.04
CA LEU A 178 -6.16 3.60 -5.49
C LEU A 178 -7.37 4.22 -4.78
N ARG A 179 -8.45 3.43 -4.56
CA ARG A 179 -9.63 3.93 -3.84
C ARG A 179 -9.33 4.33 -2.39
N PRO A 180 -8.78 3.45 -1.52
CA PRO A 180 -8.45 3.87 -0.16
C PRO A 180 -7.42 4.99 -0.14
N ALA A 181 -6.50 5.08 -1.10
CA ALA A 181 -5.60 6.21 -1.20
C ALA A 181 -6.34 7.53 -1.47
N ALA A 182 -7.24 7.55 -2.45
CA ALA A 182 -8.04 8.73 -2.78
C ALA A 182 -8.95 9.18 -1.61
N TYR A 183 -9.64 8.23 -0.98
CA TYR A 183 -10.55 8.51 0.13
C TYR A 183 -9.86 8.99 1.40
N ASN A 184 -8.59 8.62 1.59
CA ASN A 184 -7.81 9.04 2.76
C ASN A 184 -6.80 10.16 2.45
N GLY A 185 -6.77 10.71 1.23
CA GLY A 185 -5.90 11.81 0.85
C GLY A 185 -4.41 11.45 0.86
N VAL A 186 -4.08 10.24 0.43
CA VAL A 186 -2.71 9.75 0.29
C VAL A 186 -2.44 9.28 -1.14
N ILE A 187 -1.21 8.92 -1.46
CA ILE A 187 -0.83 8.40 -2.77
C ILE A 187 -0.97 6.88 -2.77
N GLY A 188 -1.80 6.36 -3.67
CA GLY A 188 -1.84 4.96 -4.04
C GLY A 188 -1.09 4.72 -5.34
N PHE A 189 -0.23 3.72 -5.36
CA PHE A 189 0.49 3.33 -6.56
C PHE A 189 0.27 1.84 -6.86
N LYS A 190 -0.36 1.56 -7.99
CA LYS A 190 -0.51 0.21 -8.54
C LYS A 190 0.48 0.05 -9.71
N PRO A 191 1.53 -0.78 -9.55
CA PRO A 191 2.46 -1.04 -10.64
C PRO A 191 1.80 -1.84 -11.78
N SER A 192 2.53 -2.02 -12.87
CA SER A 192 2.13 -2.97 -13.91
C SER A 192 2.03 -4.38 -13.34
N PHE A 193 1.14 -5.20 -13.92
CA PHE A 193 0.98 -6.60 -13.53
C PHE A 193 2.33 -7.34 -13.57
N GLY A 194 2.58 -8.16 -12.55
CA GLY A 194 3.81 -8.94 -12.43
C GLY A 194 5.08 -8.14 -12.09
N ARG A 195 5.01 -6.82 -11.88
CA ARG A 195 6.18 -6.00 -11.49
C ARG A 195 6.62 -6.24 -10.04
N ILE A 196 5.69 -6.55 -9.16
CA ILE A 196 5.92 -6.99 -7.78
C ILE A 196 5.32 -8.39 -7.65
N GLY A 197 6.12 -9.35 -7.18
CA GLY A 197 5.71 -10.73 -6.99
C GLY A 197 4.63 -10.87 -5.90
N ARG A 198 3.74 -11.87 -6.09
CA ARG A 198 2.55 -12.09 -5.25
C ARG A 198 2.62 -13.37 -4.44
N THR A 199 3.72 -14.13 -4.47
CA THR A 199 3.87 -15.34 -3.65
C THR A 199 3.62 -15.05 -2.19
N GLY A 200 2.71 -15.80 -1.56
CA GLY A 200 2.30 -15.61 -0.16
C GLY A 200 1.30 -14.47 0.06
N VAL A 201 0.66 -13.97 -1.00
CA VAL A 201 -0.51 -13.08 -0.91
C VAL A 201 -1.76 -13.91 -1.11
N ILE A 202 -2.71 -13.84 -0.17
CA ILE A 202 -4.01 -14.52 -0.29
C ILE A 202 -4.74 -13.89 -1.49
N PRO A 203 -5.04 -14.67 -2.54
CA PRO A 203 -5.59 -14.10 -3.76
C PRO A 203 -7.08 -13.80 -3.65
N MET A 204 -7.51 -12.79 -4.40
CA MET A 204 -8.90 -12.55 -4.75
C MET A 204 -9.17 -12.97 -6.20
N SER A 205 -8.25 -12.63 -7.10
CA SER A 205 -8.31 -13.00 -8.52
C SER A 205 -6.86 -13.07 -9.05
N TRP A 206 -6.34 -14.27 -9.23
CA TRP A 206 -4.91 -14.46 -9.56
C TRP A 206 -4.47 -13.83 -10.87
N SER A 207 -5.38 -13.64 -11.84
CA SER A 207 -5.07 -12.97 -13.09
C SER A 207 -5.17 -11.44 -13.03
N CYS A 208 -5.78 -10.90 -11.96
CA CYS A 208 -6.03 -9.47 -11.80
C CYS A 208 -5.32 -8.82 -10.59
N ASP A 209 -4.87 -9.62 -9.63
CA ASP A 209 -4.30 -9.11 -8.38
C ASP A 209 -2.93 -8.46 -8.56
N HIS A 210 -2.74 -7.36 -7.85
CA HIS A 210 -1.48 -6.62 -7.76
C HIS A 210 -1.17 -6.33 -6.30
N VAL A 211 0.11 -6.41 -5.93
CA VAL A 211 0.58 -5.71 -4.74
C VAL A 211 0.79 -4.25 -5.11
N GLY A 212 0.31 -3.35 -4.27
CA GLY A 212 0.44 -1.91 -4.46
C GLY A 212 0.90 -1.20 -3.20
N ILE A 213 1.24 0.06 -3.36
CA ILE A 213 1.95 0.87 -2.40
C ILE A 213 1.06 2.06 -1.99
N LEU A 214 0.94 2.33 -0.69
CA LEU A 214 0.27 3.50 -0.15
C LEU A 214 1.29 4.31 0.65
N VAL A 215 1.44 5.59 0.30
CA VAL A 215 2.47 6.50 0.85
C VAL A 215 2.00 7.95 0.80
N ARG A 216 2.81 8.88 1.32
CA ARG A 216 2.45 10.31 1.28
C ARG A 216 3.13 11.11 0.18
N THR A 217 4.19 10.60 -0.45
CA THR A 217 4.87 11.30 -1.55
C THR A 217 5.15 10.35 -2.72
N VAL A 218 5.23 10.88 -3.94
CA VAL A 218 5.62 10.10 -5.14
C VAL A 218 7.02 9.51 -4.97
N ARG A 219 7.93 10.24 -4.32
CA ARG A 219 9.28 9.77 -4.04
C ARG A 219 9.29 8.56 -3.12
N ASP A 220 8.37 8.51 -2.13
CA ASP A 220 8.21 7.34 -1.26
C ASP A 220 7.72 6.12 -2.05
N ALA A 221 6.79 6.33 -3.01
CA ALA A 221 6.31 5.24 -3.88
C ALA A 221 7.45 4.66 -4.71
N ALA A 222 8.30 5.50 -5.29
CA ALA A 222 9.46 5.06 -6.07
C ALA A 222 10.51 4.34 -5.20
N LEU A 223 10.76 4.84 -3.97
CA LEU A 223 11.65 4.20 -3.01
C LEU A 223 11.20 2.78 -2.65
N VAL A 224 9.92 2.63 -2.30
CA VAL A 224 9.33 1.33 -1.97
C VAL A 224 9.32 0.42 -3.20
N LEU A 225 8.99 0.94 -4.38
CA LEU A 225 9.00 0.18 -5.62
C LEU A 225 10.41 -0.33 -5.98
N ASN A 226 11.46 0.46 -5.77
CA ASN A 226 12.85 0.02 -5.95
C ASN A 226 13.22 -1.17 -5.05
N THR A 227 12.58 -1.27 -3.89
CA THR A 227 12.83 -2.37 -2.95
C THR A 227 12.08 -3.65 -3.34
N LEU A 228 10.88 -3.50 -3.92
CA LEU A 228 9.96 -4.63 -4.13
C LEU A 228 9.89 -5.12 -5.57
N ALA A 229 10.27 -4.29 -6.55
CA ALA A 229 10.23 -4.69 -7.95
C ALA A 229 11.30 -5.73 -8.26
N GLY A 230 10.91 -6.80 -8.91
CA GLY A 230 11.82 -7.88 -9.30
C GLY A 230 11.08 -9.15 -9.66
N TYR A 231 11.84 -10.14 -10.07
CA TYR A 231 11.32 -11.45 -10.44
C TYR A 231 11.05 -12.31 -9.19
N ASP A 232 9.86 -12.87 -9.14
CA ASP A 232 9.43 -13.86 -8.16
C ASP A 232 9.22 -15.18 -8.91
N ALA A 233 10.11 -16.15 -8.69
CA ALA A 233 10.11 -17.42 -9.40
C ALA A 233 8.91 -18.32 -9.06
N ASP A 234 8.25 -18.05 -7.95
CA ASP A 234 7.09 -18.81 -7.46
C ASP A 234 5.75 -18.14 -7.86
N ASP A 235 5.78 -17.01 -8.59
CA ASP A 235 4.61 -16.31 -9.13
C ASP A 235 4.64 -16.35 -10.66
N ASP A 236 3.81 -17.19 -11.27
CA ASP A 236 3.69 -17.36 -12.73
C ASP A 236 3.39 -16.06 -13.48
N GLY A 237 2.80 -15.08 -12.80
CA GLY A 237 2.53 -13.74 -13.35
C GLY A 237 3.71 -12.78 -13.26
N SER A 238 4.79 -13.16 -12.59
CA SER A 238 5.92 -12.27 -12.35
C SER A 238 6.77 -12.01 -13.60
N ILE A 239 7.14 -10.75 -13.82
CA ILE A 239 7.95 -10.34 -14.98
C ILE A 239 9.43 -10.58 -14.71
N ASN A 240 10.05 -11.49 -15.50
CA ASN A 240 11.48 -11.76 -15.43
C ASN A 240 12.27 -10.69 -16.21
N GLN A 241 12.31 -9.48 -15.66
CA GLN A 241 13.09 -8.35 -16.19
C GLN A 241 13.69 -7.55 -15.03
N THR A 242 14.97 -7.20 -15.15
CA THR A 242 15.62 -6.30 -14.19
C THR A 242 14.88 -4.96 -14.14
N PRO A 243 14.38 -4.53 -12.98
CA PRO A 243 13.71 -3.24 -12.86
C PRO A 243 14.70 -2.09 -13.03
N PRO A 244 14.28 -0.95 -13.61
CA PRO A 244 15.09 0.27 -13.59
C PRO A 244 15.11 0.86 -12.18
N ASP A 245 16.01 1.83 -11.95
CA ASP A 245 15.89 2.70 -10.78
C ASP A 245 14.75 3.70 -10.99
N PHE A 246 13.65 3.51 -10.24
CA PHE A 246 12.44 4.33 -10.33
C PHE A 246 12.63 5.73 -9.72
N THR A 247 13.69 5.98 -8.96
CA THR A 247 13.99 7.30 -8.40
C THR A 247 14.82 8.17 -9.34
N ALA A 248 15.55 7.57 -10.28
CA ALA A 248 16.57 8.24 -11.10
C ALA A 248 16.04 9.42 -11.96
N LYS A 249 14.76 9.41 -12.34
CA LYS A 249 14.15 10.41 -13.22
C LYS A 249 13.16 11.35 -12.53
N LEU A 250 12.97 11.24 -11.22
CA LEU A 250 11.94 12.03 -10.51
C LEU A 250 12.24 13.55 -10.51
N GLU A 251 13.48 13.96 -10.67
CA GLU A 251 13.88 15.36 -10.63
C GLU A 251 14.34 15.94 -11.98
N ASN A 252 14.48 15.07 -12.99
CA ASN A 252 15.15 15.43 -14.26
C ASN A 252 14.21 15.51 -15.46
N SER A 253 12.92 15.82 -15.28
CA SER A 253 12.02 16.08 -16.40
C SER A 253 12.23 17.50 -16.91
N SER A 254 12.96 17.66 -18.01
CA SER A 254 13.17 18.95 -18.68
C SER A 254 11.97 19.37 -19.55
N ASN A 255 11.09 18.45 -19.89
CA ASN A 255 9.93 18.71 -20.75
C ASN A 255 8.63 18.58 -19.96
N PRO A 256 7.71 19.55 -20.06
CA PRO A 256 6.38 19.44 -19.51
C PRO A 256 5.67 18.18 -20.03
N PRO A 257 4.97 17.42 -19.17
CA PRO A 257 4.25 16.24 -19.62
C PRO A 257 3.06 16.59 -20.52
N LYS A 258 2.73 15.67 -21.42
CA LYS A 258 1.43 15.67 -22.10
C LYS A 258 0.48 14.77 -21.33
N VAL A 259 -0.69 15.29 -21.01
CA VAL A 259 -1.71 14.62 -20.19
C VAL A 259 -2.99 14.47 -21.01
N GLY A 260 -3.46 13.26 -21.22
CA GLY A 260 -4.78 12.98 -21.78
C GLY A 260 -5.83 12.99 -20.67
N PHE A 261 -6.83 13.82 -20.77
CA PHE A 261 -7.95 13.90 -19.85
C PHE A 261 -9.14 13.12 -20.42
N ILE A 262 -9.42 11.93 -19.84
CA ILE A 262 -10.51 11.05 -20.28
C ILE A 262 -11.77 11.46 -19.52
N LYS A 263 -12.78 11.97 -20.23
CA LYS A 263 -14.06 12.39 -19.65
C LYS A 263 -15.13 11.32 -19.75
N THR A 264 -15.18 10.66 -20.90
CA THR A 264 -16.21 9.64 -21.19
C THR A 264 -16.21 8.52 -20.17
N TYR A 265 -17.39 8.04 -19.80
CA TYR A 265 -17.67 6.99 -18.81
C TYR A 265 -17.31 7.41 -17.39
N PHE A 266 -16.02 7.69 -17.07
CA PHE A 266 -15.56 7.92 -15.70
C PHE A 266 -16.18 9.17 -15.05
N LEU A 267 -16.26 10.29 -15.79
CA LEU A 267 -16.93 11.48 -15.28
C LEU A 267 -18.44 11.33 -15.29
N ASP A 268 -19.00 10.66 -16.30
CA ASP A 268 -20.45 10.45 -16.39
C ASP A 268 -20.99 9.66 -15.19
N GLU A 269 -20.20 8.67 -14.71
CA GLU A 269 -20.50 7.85 -13.52
C GLU A 269 -20.09 8.52 -12.19
N SER A 270 -19.53 9.72 -12.22
CA SER A 270 -19.01 10.40 -11.02
C SER A 270 -20.03 11.39 -10.46
N GLU A 271 -19.94 11.60 -9.14
CA GLU A 271 -20.68 12.69 -8.49
C GLU A 271 -20.17 14.07 -8.92
N GLU A 272 -21.01 15.09 -8.86
CA GLU A 272 -20.68 16.45 -9.31
C GLU A 272 -19.44 17.04 -8.62
N VAL A 273 -19.25 16.74 -7.33
CA VAL A 273 -18.04 17.15 -6.58
C VAL A 273 -16.77 16.56 -7.19
N THR A 274 -16.82 15.30 -7.60
CA THR A 274 -15.67 14.63 -8.27
C THR A 274 -15.42 15.21 -9.66
N LYS A 275 -16.46 15.48 -10.44
CA LYS A 275 -16.35 16.13 -11.76
C LYS A 275 -15.67 17.50 -11.64
N HIS A 276 -16.14 18.31 -10.68
CA HIS A 276 -15.56 19.62 -10.42
C HIS A 276 -14.08 19.53 -9.99
N ASP A 277 -13.76 18.63 -9.08
CA ASP A 277 -12.39 18.46 -8.61
C ASP A 277 -11.45 17.95 -9.70
N MET A 278 -11.89 17.03 -10.55
CA MET A 278 -11.09 16.54 -11.68
C MET A 278 -10.82 17.63 -12.70
N GLN A 279 -11.81 18.50 -12.99
CA GLN A 279 -11.61 19.66 -13.86
C GLN A 279 -10.59 20.63 -13.25
N ARG A 280 -10.72 20.92 -11.94
CA ARG A 280 -9.76 21.77 -11.22
C ARG A 280 -8.34 21.20 -11.23
N VAL A 281 -8.19 19.88 -11.09
CA VAL A 281 -6.88 19.20 -11.16
C VAL A 281 -6.30 19.34 -12.56
N ALA A 282 -7.09 19.16 -13.63
CA ALA A 282 -6.64 19.36 -15.02
C ALA A 282 -6.12 20.79 -15.24
N GLU A 283 -6.82 21.80 -14.73
CA GLU A 283 -6.40 23.20 -14.79
C GLU A 283 -5.11 23.47 -14.01
N LEU A 284 -4.97 22.89 -12.79
CA LEU A 284 -3.75 23.02 -12.00
C LEU A 284 -2.53 22.42 -12.71
N ILE A 285 -2.70 21.27 -13.34
CA ILE A 285 -1.63 20.61 -14.11
C ILE A 285 -1.25 21.44 -15.33
N ALA A 286 -2.23 21.99 -16.05
CA ALA A 286 -1.99 22.89 -17.20
C ALA A 286 -1.26 24.17 -16.75
N ASN A 287 -1.68 24.79 -15.65
CA ASN A 287 -1.03 25.98 -15.09
C ASN A 287 0.39 25.69 -14.60
N ALA A 288 0.69 24.47 -14.23
CA ALA A 288 2.04 24.02 -13.90
C ALA A 288 2.93 23.76 -15.13
N GLY A 289 2.41 23.98 -16.34
CA GLY A 289 3.15 23.91 -17.60
C GLY A 289 2.92 22.64 -18.42
N ALA A 290 2.08 21.70 -17.98
CA ALA A 290 1.74 20.53 -18.77
C ALA A 290 0.78 20.89 -19.93
N THR A 291 0.86 20.14 -21.03
CA THR A 291 -0.18 20.16 -22.08
C THR A 291 -1.28 19.18 -21.65
N VAL A 292 -2.50 19.69 -21.41
CA VAL A 292 -3.66 18.86 -21.06
C VAL A 292 -4.64 18.86 -22.23
N GLU A 293 -4.96 17.72 -22.77
CA GLU A 293 -5.86 17.53 -23.90
C GLU A 293 -6.99 16.55 -23.52
N GLU A 294 -8.22 16.87 -23.89
CA GLU A 294 -9.31 15.89 -23.78
C GLU A 294 -9.11 14.81 -24.83
N VAL A 295 -9.19 13.54 -24.38
CA VAL A 295 -9.00 12.39 -25.25
C VAL A 295 -10.17 11.41 -25.12
N ASP A 296 -10.61 10.91 -26.26
CA ASP A 296 -11.48 9.74 -26.37
C ASP A 296 -10.62 8.57 -26.86
N LEU A 297 -10.58 7.49 -26.08
CA LEU A 297 -9.80 6.30 -26.42
C LEU A 297 -10.56 5.34 -27.33
N GLY A 298 -11.84 5.58 -27.61
CA GLY A 298 -12.70 4.67 -28.37
C GLY A 298 -12.88 3.29 -27.69
N ILE A 299 -12.73 3.22 -26.36
CA ILE A 299 -12.83 1.98 -25.57
C ILE A 299 -14.19 1.95 -24.89
N ASP A 300 -14.90 0.82 -25.02
CA ASP A 300 -16.10 0.52 -24.21
C ASP A 300 -15.66 0.13 -22.79
N PHE A 301 -15.54 1.12 -21.91
CA PHE A 301 -15.15 0.91 -20.53
C PHE A 301 -16.21 0.15 -19.72
N ALA A 302 -17.49 0.27 -20.05
CA ALA A 302 -18.57 -0.46 -19.39
C ALA A 302 -18.45 -1.94 -19.66
N ALA A 303 -18.30 -2.35 -20.92
CA ALA A 303 -18.07 -3.74 -21.30
C ALA A 303 -16.77 -4.29 -20.68
N GLY A 304 -15.71 -3.49 -20.63
CA GLY A 304 -14.45 -3.85 -19.98
C GLY A 304 -14.63 -4.10 -18.47
N TYR A 305 -15.41 -3.27 -17.80
CA TYR A 305 -15.73 -3.43 -16.38
C TYR A 305 -16.55 -4.70 -16.12
N ASP A 306 -17.55 -4.96 -16.94
CA ASP A 306 -18.39 -6.17 -16.81
C ASP A 306 -17.59 -7.45 -17.04
N ALA A 307 -16.73 -7.48 -18.07
CA ALA A 307 -15.84 -8.61 -18.34
C ALA A 307 -14.87 -8.85 -17.16
N HIS A 308 -14.26 -7.79 -16.64
CA HIS A 308 -13.40 -7.85 -15.45
C HIS A 308 -14.14 -8.44 -14.25
N ARG A 309 -15.38 -8.01 -14.01
CA ARG A 309 -16.19 -8.48 -12.90
C ARG A 309 -16.48 -10.00 -13.00
N VAL A 310 -16.76 -10.50 -14.20
CA VAL A 310 -17.00 -11.93 -14.42
C VAL A 310 -15.73 -12.75 -14.12
N VAL A 311 -14.58 -12.33 -14.64
CA VAL A 311 -13.28 -13.01 -14.37
C VAL A 311 -12.99 -13.04 -12.89
N GLN A 312 -13.05 -11.88 -12.23
CA GLN A 312 -12.78 -11.76 -10.80
C GLN A 312 -13.68 -12.65 -9.95
N GLN A 313 -14.98 -12.68 -10.24
CA GLN A 313 -15.93 -13.47 -9.47
C GLN A 313 -15.72 -14.99 -9.68
N ALA A 314 -15.41 -15.41 -10.90
CA ALA A 314 -15.11 -16.81 -11.20
C ALA A 314 -13.86 -17.30 -10.48
N GLU A 315 -12.76 -16.54 -10.56
CA GLU A 315 -11.51 -16.87 -9.89
C GLU A 315 -11.64 -16.84 -8.38
N MET A 316 -12.37 -15.85 -7.83
CA MET A 316 -12.66 -15.77 -6.41
C MET A 316 -13.48 -16.97 -5.93
N ALA A 317 -14.50 -17.37 -6.68
CA ALA A 317 -15.31 -18.52 -6.34
C ALA A 317 -14.50 -19.82 -6.34
N GLU A 318 -13.67 -20.05 -7.35
CA GLU A 318 -12.80 -21.22 -7.43
C GLU A 318 -11.81 -21.28 -6.25
N TRP A 319 -11.17 -20.16 -5.91
CA TRP A 319 -10.24 -20.11 -4.79
C TRP A 319 -10.92 -20.40 -3.44
N HIS A 320 -12.12 -19.84 -3.21
CA HIS A 320 -12.81 -19.94 -1.93
C HIS A 320 -13.69 -21.19 -1.80
N GLN A 321 -13.93 -21.94 -2.88
CA GLN A 321 -14.77 -23.14 -2.84
C GLN A 321 -14.34 -24.14 -1.74
N PRO A 322 -13.06 -24.51 -1.58
CA PRO A 322 -12.65 -25.44 -0.51
C PRO A 322 -12.91 -24.89 0.90
N LEU A 323 -12.75 -23.56 1.08
CA LEU A 323 -13.03 -22.91 2.37
C LEU A 323 -14.53 -22.92 2.68
N TYR A 324 -15.35 -22.58 1.71
CA TYR A 324 -16.81 -22.60 1.84
C TYR A 324 -17.34 -24.01 2.17
N GLU A 325 -16.81 -25.04 1.49
CA GLU A 325 -17.17 -26.43 1.73
C GLU A 325 -16.74 -26.90 3.13
N ALA A 326 -15.61 -26.43 3.64
CA ALA A 326 -15.10 -26.76 4.97
C ALA A 326 -15.77 -25.99 6.12
N THR A 327 -16.33 -24.80 5.83
CA THR A 327 -16.90 -23.90 6.84
C THR A 327 -18.21 -23.25 6.38
N PRO A 328 -19.25 -24.06 6.03
CA PRO A 328 -20.49 -23.55 5.41
C PRO A 328 -21.32 -22.61 6.31
N ASP A 329 -21.05 -22.63 7.62
CA ASP A 329 -21.78 -21.84 8.63
C ASP A 329 -21.07 -20.50 8.97
N LEU A 330 -19.92 -20.22 8.37
CA LEU A 330 -19.14 -18.98 8.50
C LEU A 330 -19.20 -18.17 7.19
#